data_e81a82f6688cc0a6f021f0fcf67365c1
#
_entry.id   e81a82f6688cc0a6f021f0fcf67365c1
#
_cell.length_a   1.000
_cell.length_b   1.000
_cell.length_c   1.000
_cell.angle_alpha   90.00
_cell.angle_beta   90.00
_cell.angle_gamma   90.00
#
_symmetry.space_group_name_H-M   'P 1'
#
loop_
_entity.id
_entity.type
_entity.pdbx_description
1 polymer ?
#
loop_
_entity_poly.entity_id
_entity_poly.type
_entity_poly.pdbx_seq_one_letter_code
_entity_poly.pdbx_strand_id
1 'polypeptide(L)'
;MSTLHVADAMTEVFSLFKRCNKYIDETMPWALAKDESKKERLEEVLYNLVESITIGANLLKSFMPNTTESILKQLYPADPSEGERDFDDLDKFGLRKSGENVTDKPEILFARLDINVVMEEVENLQEAQRKANGAVEYPVVEKKPEITFEDFEKIQIQVGEVLKCEPVKKAKKLLCSQIRVGDEVRQIVSGISQYYKPEEM
;
A
#
# COMPACT_ATOMS: atom_id res chain seq x y z
N MET A 1 19.84 12.93 -3.03
CA MET A 1 18.62 13.74 -2.81
C MET A 1 18.61 15.04 -3.61
N SER A 2 19.70 15.75 -3.74
CA SER A 2 19.80 16.98 -4.56
C SER A 2 19.34 16.84 -6.02
N THR A 3 19.37 15.62 -6.57
CA THR A 3 18.94 15.27 -7.93
C THR A 3 17.56 14.61 -7.98
N LEU A 4 16.79 14.66 -6.88
CA LEU A 4 15.45 14.06 -6.72
C LEU A 4 15.39 12.53 -6.84
N HIS A 5 16.52 11.83 -6.82
CA HIS A 5 16.61 10.37 -6.79
C HIS A 5 16.33 9.81 -5.37
N VAL A 6 15.10 10.01 -4.88
CA VAL A 6 14.72 9.66 -3.50
C VAL A 6 14.75 8.14 -3.27
N ALA A 7 14.27 7.36 -4.23
CA ALA A 7 14.25 5.89 -4.12
C ALA A 7 15.67 5.30 -4.04
N ASP A 8 16.61 5.83 -4.86
CA ASP A 8 18.00 5.41 -4.86
C ASP A 8 18.66 5.78 -3.52
N ALA A 9 18.41 6.99 -3.01
CA ALA A 9 18.94 7.44 -1.71
C ALA A 9 18.45 6.54 -0.57
N MET A 10 17.17 6.14 -0.55
CA MET A 10 16.64 5.19 0.42
C MET A 10 17.29 3.82 0.29
N THR A 11 17.49 3.34 -0.94
CA THR A 11 18.18 2.06 -1.20
C THR A 11 19.57 2.04 -0.63
N GLU A 12 20.33 3.14 -0.74
CA GLU A 12 21.68 3.27 -0.17
C GLU A 12 21.68 3.23 1.36
N VAL A 13 20.70 3.90 2.02
CA VAL A 13 20.57 3.82 3.48
C VAL A 13 20.28 2.38 3.92
N PHE A 14 19.35 1.68 3.25
CA PHE A 14 19.09 0.28 3.56
C PHE A 14 20.27 -0.64 3.21
N SER A 15 21.11 -0.28 2.24
CA SER A 15 22.36 -0.97 1.94
C SER A 15 23.34 -0.89 3.11
N LEU A 16 23.41 0.26 3.80
CA LEU A 16 24.19 0.40 5.03
C LEU A 16 23.72 -0.59 6.12
N PHE A 17 22.41 -0.68 6.37
CA PHE A 17 21.88 -1.63 7.35
C PHE A 17 22.13 -3.09 6.96
N LYS A 18 22.01 -3.44 5.68
CA LYS A 18 22.38 -4.77 5.18
C LYS A 18 23.86 -5.07 5.43
N ARG A 19 24.73 -4.06 5.26
CA ARG A 19 26.17 -4.19 5.54
C ARG A 19 26.41 -4.38 7.04
N CYS A 20 25.68 -3.68 7.91
CA CYS A 20 25.76 -3.91 9.36
C CYS A 20 25.38 -5.35 9.73
N ASN A 21 24.27 -5.89 9.18
CA ASN A 21 23.90 -7.28 9.40
C ASN A 21 24.99 -8.25 8.95
N LYS A 22 25.53 -8.04 7.74
CA LYS A 22 26.64 -8.87 7.25
C LYS A 22 27.88 -8.77 8.15
N TYR A 23 28.18 -7.58 8.68
CA TYR A 23 29.29 -7.35 9.58
C TYR A 23 29.10 -8.11 10.92
N ILE A 24 27.87 -8.20 11.43
CA ILE A 24 27.53 -9.02 12.60
C ILE A 24 27.83 -10.49 12.30
N ASP A 25 27.43 -11.02 11.15
CA ASP A 25 27.67 -12.41 10.77
C ASP A 25 29.18 -12.71 10.59
N GLU A 26 29.93 -11.77 10.00
CA GLU A 26 31.36 -11.90 9.78
C GLU A 26 32.18 -11.85 11.07
N THR A 27 31.77 -11.00 12.03
CA THR A 27 32.53 -10.75 13.27
C THR A 27 32.08 -11.64 14.44
N MET A 28 30.87 -12.19 14.37
CA MET A 28 30.27 -13.06 15.39
C MET A 28 30.46 -12.54 16.82
N PRO A 29 29.90 -11.35 17.17
CA PRO A 29 30.13 -10.71 18.49
C PRO A 29 29.76 -11.61 19.67
N TRP A 30 28.78 -12.51 19.50
CA TRP A 30 28.44 -13.53 20.52
C TRP A 30 29.55 -14.56 20.77
N ALA A 31 30.44 -14.80 19.80
CA ALA A 31 31.60 -15.66 19.97
C ALA A 31 32.75 -14.87 20.63
N LEU A 32 32.93 -13.61 20.26
CA LEU A 32 33.89 -12.71 20.91
C LEU A 32 33.56 -12.50 22.40
N ALA A 33 32.29 -12.36 22.73
CA ALA A 33 31.83 -12.16 24.11
C ALA A 33 32.13 -13.35 25.06
N LYS A 34 32.44 -14.53 24.54
CA LYS A 34 32.81 -15.72 25.34
C LYS A 34 34.30 -15.79 25.70
N ASP A 35 35.12 -14.92 25.10
CA ASP A 35 36.57 -14.94 25.24
C ASP A 35 37.05 -13.56 25.72
N GLU A 36 37.43 -13.52 27.00
CA GLU A 36 37.87 -12.28 27.66
C GLU A 36 39.10 -11.65 26.97
N SER A 37 39.96 -12.44 26.34
CA SER A 37 41.09 -11.95 25.59
C SER A 37 40.73 -11.14 24.32
N LYS A 38 39.48 -11.27 23.86
CA LYS A 38 38.93 -10.59 22.68
C LYS A 38 38.01 -9.42 22.99
N LYS A 39 37.99 -8.98 24.23
CA LYS A 39 37.11 -7.90 24.70
C LYS A 39 37.29 -6.60 23.92
N GLU A 40 38.54 -6.17 23.68
CA GLU A 40 38.83 -4.97 22.89
C GLU A 40 38.25 -5.08 21.46
N ARG A 41 38.36 -6.26 20.86
CA ARG A 41 37.78 -6.49 19.53
C ARG A 41 36.25 -6.47 19.56
N LEU A 42 35.63 -6.98 20.59
CA LEU A 42 34.18 -6.92 20.80
C LEU A 42 33.71 -5.47 20.93
N GLU A 43 34.39 -4.67 21.76
CA GLU A 43 34.08 -3.27 21.97
C GLU A 43 34.18 -2.47 20.65
N GLU A 44 35.23 -2.70 19.85
CA GLU A 44 35.38 -2.10 18.53
C GLU A 44 34.21 -2.49 17.58
N VAL A 45 33.86 -3.75 17.54
CA VAL A 45 32.75 -4.24 16.68
C VAL A 45 31.44 -3.61 17.08
N LEU A 46 31.12 -3.58 18.38
CA LEU A 46 29.87 -2.98 18.88
C LEU A 46 29.85 -1.47 18.65
N TYR A 47 30.96 -0.77 18.87
CA TYR A 47 31.08 0.64 18.58
C TYR A 47 30.82 0.98 17.12
N ASN A 48 31.43 0.23 16.20
CA ASN A 48 31.25 0.41 14.76
C ASN A 48 29.81 0.18 14.31
N LEU A 49 29.12 -0.81 14.91
CA LEU A 49 27.72 -1.08 14.64
C LEU A 49 26.82 0.07 15.11
N VAL A 50 26.99 0.52 16.36
CA VAL A 50 26.17 1.58 16.91
C VAL A 50 26.34 2.89 16.12
N GLU A 51 27.60 3.24 15.77
CA GLU A 51 27.87 4.43 14.95
C GLU A 51 27.20 4.34 13.57
N SER A 52 27.34 3.19 12.90
CA SER A 52 26.72 2.98 11.57
C SER A 52 25.22 3.04 11.63
N ILE A 53 24.60 2.47 12.68
CA ILE A 53 23.14 2.50 12.86
C ILE A 53 22.68 3.92 13.18
N THR A 54 23.42 4.69 13.98
CA THR A 54 23.12 6.09 14.29
C THR A 54 23.12 6.95 13.02
N ILE A 55 24.12 6.81 12.17
CA ILE A 55 24.17 7.51 10.88
C ILE A 55 22.99 7.13 10.01
N GLY A 56 22.72 5.83 9.85
CA GLY A 56 21.61 5.33 9.06
C GLY A 56 20.24 5.80 9.58
N ALA A 57 20.04 5.83 10.90
CA ALA A 57 18.81 6.31 11.52
C ALA A 57 18.59 7.82 11.23
N ASN A 58 19.61 8.65 11.36
CA ASN A 58 19.50 10.07 11.04
C ASN A 58 19.22 10.33 9.56
N LEU A 59 19.80 9.53 8.65
CA LEU A 59 19.49 9.60 7.22
C LEU A 59 18.02 9.22 6.92
N LEU A 60 17.40 8.35 7.74
CA LEU A 60 16.00 7.97 7.63
C LEU A 60 15.03 8.96 8.29
N LYS A 61 15.51 9.93 9.07
CA LYS A 61 14.68 10.84 9.87
C LYS A 61 13.59 11.54 9.06
N SER A 62 13.89 11.93 7.83
CA SER A 62 12.92 12.59 6.94
C SER A 62 11.83 11.66 6.40
N PHE A 63 12.03 10.35 6.42
CA PHE A 63 11.10 9.36 5.88
C PHE A 63 10.38 8.59 6.97
N MET A 64 11.07 8.31 8.08
CA MET A 64 10.59 7.49 9.18
C MET A 64 10.91 8.15 10.54
N PRO A 65 10.35 9.35 10.83
CA PRO A 65 10.71 10.13 12.01
C PRO A 65 10.49 9.37 13.32
N ASN A 66 9.34 8.71 13.49
CA ASN A 66 9.02 7.95 14.69
C ASN A 66 9.96 6.74 14.89
N THR A 67 10.31 6.06 13.80
CA THR A 67 11.26 4.94 13.84
C THR A 67 12.64 5.41 14.22
N THR A 68 13.09 6.53 13.64
CA THR A 68 14.38 7.15 14.00
C THR A 68 14.44 7.51 15.47
N GLU A 69 13.40 8.17 15.98
CA GLU A 69 13.31 8.50 17.42
C GLU A 69 13.39 7.25 18.30
N SER A 70 12.69 6.18 17.92
CA SER A 70 12.73 4.91 18.66
C SER A 70 14.10 4.23 18.58
N ILE A 71 14.81 4.31 17.47
CA ILE A 71 16.19 3.83 17.34
C ILE A 71 17.12 4.62 18.26
N LEU A 72 17.07 5.95 18.21
CA LEU A 72 17.93 6.80 19.03
C LEU A 72 17.67 6.62 20.52
N LYS A 73 16.42 6.46 20.94
CA LYS A 73 16.08 6.13 22.34
C LYS A 73 16.70 4.82 22.82
N GLN A 74 16.81 3.83 21.93
CA GLN A 74 17.43 2.54 22.27
C GLN A 74 18.96 2.60 22.29
N LEU A 75 19.56 3.39 21.39
CA LEU A 75 21.00 3.54 21.30
C LEU A 75 21.56 4.53 22.34
N TYR A 76 20.79 5.55 22.70
CA TYR A 76 21.16 6.62 23.63
C TYR A 76 20.10 6.75 24.73
N PRO A 77 19.97 5.77 25.63
CA PRO A 77 18.87 5.76 26.62
C PRO A 77 18.96 6.88 27.64
N ALA A 78 20.15 7.42 27.89
CA ALA A 78 20.35 8.54 28.82
C ALA A 78 19.87 9.87 28.22
N ASP A 79 20.24 10.14 26.99
CA ASP A 79 19.84 11.34 26.24
C ASP A 79 19.79 11.02 24.73
N PRO A 80 18.59 10.77 24.16
CA PRO A 80 18.46 10.50 22.73
C PRO A 80 18.94 11.62 21.81
N SER A 81 19.02 12.87 22.31
CA SER A 81 19.50 14.01 21.52
C SER A 81 20.99 13.93 21.18
N GLU A 82 21.79 13.20 21.98
CA GLU A 82 23.20 12.94 21.67
C GLU A 82 23.41 12.08 20.40
N GLY A 83 22.38 11.33 20.01
CA GLY A 83 22.36 10.57 18.77
C GLY A 83 21.88 11.37 17.56
N GLU A 84 21.30 12.55 17.76
CA GLU A 84 20.87 13.41 16.65
C GLU A 84 22.09 14.04 15.98
N ARG A 85 22.08 14.07 14.65
CA ARG A 85 23.15 14.63 13.83
C ARG A 85 22.60 15.61 12.83
N ASP A 86 23.28 16.73 12.72
CA ASP A 86 23.03 17.68 11.64
C ASP A 86 23.50 17.12 10.30
N PHE A 87 23.00 17.68 9.22
CA PHE A 87 23.33 17.23 7.87
C PHE A 87 24.85 17.22 7.58
N ASP A 88 25.59 18.19 8.15
CA ASP A 88 27.03 18.33 7.98
C ASP A 88 27.85 17.31 8.80
N ASP A 89 27.20 16.56 9.69
CA ASP A 89 27.81 15.54 10.54
C ASP A 89 27.47 14.11 10.12
N LEU A 90 26.57 13.94 9.10
CA LEU A 90 26.11 12.62 8.66
C LEU A 90 27.19 11.78 7.95
N ASP A 91 28.23 12.40 7.44
CA ASP A 91 29.38 11.74 6.81
C ASP A 91 30.53 11.48 7.79
N LYS A 92 30.41 11.97 9.03
CA LYS A 92 31.43 11.81 10.05
C LYS A 92 31.20 10.55 10.87
N PHE A 93 32.23 9.75 11.01
CA PHE A 93 32.24 8.55 11.83
C PHE A 93 33.04 8.80 13.12
N GLY A 94 32.61 8.16 14.23
CA GLY A 94 33.37 8.27 15.47
C GLY A 94 32.96 9.46 16.37
N LEU A 95 31.73 9.94 16.24
CA LEU A 95 31.21 11.03 17.08
C LEU A 95 30.64 10.56 18.42
N ARG A 96 30.29 9.27 18.53
CA ARG A 96 29.81 8.71 19.79
C ARG A 96 30.93 8.63 20.83
N LYS A 97 30.64 9.01 22.05
CA LYS A 97 31.56 8.84 23.18
C LYS A 97 31.70 7.36 23.52
N SER A 98 32.93 6.91 23.78
CA SER A 98 33.18 5.55 24.24
C SER A 98 32.66 5.32 25.66
N GLY A 99 32.22 4.09 25.95
CA GLY A 99 31.73 3.70 27.27
C GLY A 99 30.25 3.99 27.55
N GLU A 100 29.51 4.51 26.59
CA GLU A 100 28.07 4.68 26.71
C GLU A 100 27.32 3.35 26.47
N ASN A 101 26.33 3.09 27.33
CA ASN A 101 25.49 1.91 27.23
C ASN A 101 24.35 2.13 26.22
N VAL A 102 23.87 1.05 25.65
CA VAL A 102 22.60 0.98 24.92
C VAL A 102 21.48 0.48 25.88
N THR A 103 20.23 0.50 25.43
CA THR A 103 19.10 0.04 26.26
C THR A 103 19.24 -1.43 26.66
N ASP A 104 18.88 -1.74 27.90
CA ASP A 104 18.78 -3.12 28.40
C ASP A 104 17.49 -3.84 27.95
N LYS A 105 16.52 -3.07 27.43
CA LYS A 105 15.21 -3.59 26.99
C LYS A 105 14.95 -3.15 25.55
N PRO A 106 15.53 -3.84 24.56
CA PRO A 106 15.35 -3.51 23.16
C PRO A 106 13.90 -3.81 22.72
N GLU A 107 13.30 -2.87 22.01
CA GLU A 107 11.99 -3.04 21.38
C GLU A 107 12.14 -3.49 19.94
N ILE A 108 11.27 -4.40 19.51
CA ILE A 108 11.19 -4.81 18.11
C ILE A 108 10.45 -3.71 17.33
N LEU A 109 11.18 -2.94 16.52
CA LEU A 109 10.61 -1.83 15.76
C LEU A 109 9.79 -2.29 14.55
N PHE A 110 10.14 -3.42 13.95
CA PHE A 110 9.49 -4.00 12.79
C PHE A 110 9.09 -5.44 13.07
N ALA A 111 7.89 -5.62 13.58
CA ALA A 111 7.31 -6.95 13.73
C ALA A 111 6.86 -7.49 12.36
N ARG A 112 6.91 -8.81 12.21
CA ARG A 112 6.31 -9.45 11.04
C ARG A 112 4.79 -9.36 11.16
N LEU A 113 4.15 -8.69 10.20
CA LEU A 113 2.71 -8.53 10.17
C LEU A 113 2.03 -9.77 9.58
N ASP A 114 0.92 -10.20 10.21
CA ASP A 114 0.03 -11.18 9.59
C ASP A 114 -0.86 -10.44 8.58
N ILE A 115 -0.76 -10.86 7.31
CA ILE A 115 -1.46 -10.21 6.21
C ILE A 115 -3.00 -10.25 6.39
N ASN A 116 -3.54 -11.32 6.98
CA ASN A 116 -4.98 -11.46 7.16
C ASN A 116 -5.50 -10.46 8.20
N VAL A 117 -4.76 -10.29 9.31
CA VAL A 117 -5.11 -9.31 10.36
C VAL A 117 -5.03 -7.88 9.81
N VAL A 118 -3.98 -7.57 9.06
CA VAL A 118 -3.82 -6.22 8.46
C VAL A 118 -4.90 -5.95 7.42
N MET A 119 -5.27 -6.93 6.60
CA MET A 119 -6.34 -6.75 5.60
C MET A 119 -7.70 -6.51 6.27
N GLU A 120 -8.01 -7.22 7.36
CA GLU A 120 -9.23 -6.98 8.13
C GLU A 120 -9.26 -5.56 8.73
N GLU A 121 -8.14 -5.08 9.28
CA GLU A 121 -8.03 -3.70 9.77
C GLU A 121 -8.21 -2.67 8.65
N VAL A 122 -7.62 -2.90 7.48
CA VAL A 122 -7.75 -2.02 6.31
C VAL A 122 -9.20 -1.97 5.82
N GLU A 123 -9.90 -3.10 5.76
CA GLU A 123 -11.31 -3.15 5.37
C GLU A 123 -12.19 -2.37 6.36
N ASN A 124 -11.97 -2.55 7.67
CA ASN A 124 -12.67 -1.82 8.72
C ASN A 124 -12.43 -0.30 8.62
N LEU A 125 -11.19 0.13 8.36
CA LEU A 125 -10.86 1.53 8.17
C LEU A 125 -11.51 2.13 6.92
N GLN A 126 -11.53 1.39 5.82
CA GLN A 126 -12.19 1.81 4.58
C GLN A 126 -13.70 1.94 4.76
N GLU A 127 -14.33 1.00 5.48
CA GLU A 127 -15.75 1.11 5.81
C GLU A 127 -16.05 2.32 6.69
N ALA A 128 -15.22 2.57 7.71
CA ALA A 128 -15.35 3.73 8.57
C ALA A 128 -15.23 5.04 7.78
N GLN A 129 -14.28 5.12 6.86
CA GLN A 129 -14.10 6.27 5.97
C GLN A 129 -15.27 6.45 5.01
N ARG A 130 -15.80 5.35 4.42
CA ARG A 130 -16.99 5.41 3.56
C ARG A 130 -18.19 5.96 4.31
N LYS A 131 -18.44 5.47 5.54
CA LYS A 131 -19.53 5.96 6.40
C LYS A 131 -19.35 7.43 6.78
N ALA A 132 -18.13 7.85 7.12
CA ALA A 132 -17.81 9.23 7.47
C ALA A 132 -17.97 10.20 6.27
N ASN A 133 -17.66 9.75 5.05
CA ASN A 133 -17.81 10.54 3.84
C ASN A 133 -19.25 10.57 3.29
N GLY A 134 -20.23 10.04 4.02
CA GLY A 134 -21.62 10.04 3.59
C GLY A 134 -21.90 9.15 2.38
N ALA A 135 -21.10 8.11 2.20
CA ALA A 135 -21.31 7.16 1.10
C ALA A 135 -22.70 6.50 1.23
N VAL A 136 -23.51 6.66 0.21
CA VAL A 136 -24.80 5.98 0.11
C VAL A 136 -24.52 4.48 0.04
N GLU A 137 -25.02 3.72 1.01
CA GLU A 137 -24.98 2.26 0.92
C GLU A 137 -25.89 1.82 -0.24
N TYR A 138 -25.27 1.41 -1.33
CA TYR A 138 -25.99 0.71 -2.38
C TYR A 138 -26.26 -0.72 -1.91
N PRO A 139 -27.50 -1.21 -2.09
CA PRO A 139 -27.82 -2.59 -1.74
C PRO A 139 -26.86 -3.54 -2.47
N VAL A 140 -26.28 -4.48 -1.72
CA VAL A 140 -25.40 -5.51 -2.30
C VAL A 140 -26.23 -6.30 -3.31
N VAL A 141 -25.95 -6.10 -4.58
CA VAL A 141 -26.56 -6.90 -5.64
C VAL A 141 -25.85 -8.24 -5.66
N GLU A 142 -26.58 -9.32 -5.41
CA GLU A 142 -26.04 -10.68 -5.55
C GLU A 142 -25.42 -10.84 -6.95
N LYS A 143 -24.14 -11.12 -6.97
CA LYS A 143 -23.44 -11.39 -8.24
C LYS A 143 -23.98 -12.68 -8.82
N LYS A 144 -24.54 -12.59 -10.01
CA LYS A 144 -24.87 -13.79 -10.78
C LYS A 144 -23.59 -14.55 -11.12
N PRO A 145 -23.66 -15.88 -11.27
CA PRO A 145 -22.52 -16.66 -11.73
C PRO A 145 -22.00 -16.12 -13.07
N GLU A 146 -20.69 -16.17 -13.24
CA GLU A 146 -20.07 -15.77 -14.51
C GLU A 146 -20.58 -16.68 -15.64
N ILE A 147 -20.88 -16.09 -16.79
CA ILE A 147 -21.24 -16.83 -18.00
C ILE A 147 -19.96 -17.21 -18.74
N THR A 148 -19.98 -18.35 -19.41
CA THR A 148 -18.88 -18.75 -20.29
C THR A 148 -18.93 -17.99 -21.62
N PHE A 149 -17.83 -18.00 -22.37
CA PHE A 149 -17.81 -17.41 -23.72
C PHE A 149 -18.82 -18.10 -24.64
N GLU A 150 -19.03 -19.40 -24.50
CA GLU A 150 -20.04 -20.18 -25.23
C GLU A 150 -21.47 -19.73 -24.92
N ASP A 151 -21.74 -19.26 -23.68
CA ASP A 151 -23.03 -18.69 -23.31
C ASP A 151 -23.23 -17.32 -23.93
N PHE A 152 -22.18 -16.54 -24.05
CA PHE A 152 -22.20 -15.24 -24.73
C PHE A 152 -22.42 -15.40 -26.25
N GLU A 153 -21.83 -16.39 -26.90
CA GLU A 153 -22.01 -16.67 -28.34
C GLU A 153 -23.46 -17.04 -28.71
N LYS A 154 -24.26 -17.50 -27.74
CA LYS A 154 -25.69 -17.79 -27.98
C LYS A 154 -26.52 -16.50 -28.12
N ILE A 155 -25.97 -15.34 -27.73
CA ILE A 155 -26.65 -14.04 -27.84
C ILE A 155 -26.48 -13.53 -29.27
N GLN A 156 -27.57 -13.45 -30.01
CA GLN A 156 -27.60 -12.86 -31.34
C GLN A 156 -28.13 -11.42 -31.28
N ILE A 157 -27.29 -10.46 -31.63
CA ILE A 157 -27.66 -9.05 -31.74
C ILE A 157 -27.78 -8.72 -33.23
N GLN A 158 -28.93 -8.17 -33.61
CA GLN A 158 -29.23 -7.81 -34.99
C GLN A 158 -29.76 -6.39 -35.05
N VAL A 159 -29.47 -5.69 -36.12
CA VAL A 159 -30.06 -4.37 -36.42
C VAL A 159 -31.41 -4.60 -37.12
N GLY A 160 -32.43 -3.92 -36.64
CA GLY A 160 -33.77 -3.93 -37.20
C GLY A 160 -34.18 -2.56 -37.71
N GLU A 161 -34.94 -2.53 -38.84
CA GLU A 161 -35.53 -1.32 -39.37
C GLU A 161 -36.95 -1.12 -38.76
N VAL A 162 -37.21 0.04 -38.19
CA VAL A 162 -38.54 0.38 -37.66
C VAL A 162 -39.45 0.78 -38.82
N LEU A 163 -40.44 -0.05 -39.10
CA LEU A 163 -41.41 0.19 -40.16
C LEU A 163 -42.58 1.06 -39.69
N LYS A 164 -42.96 0.92 -38.43
CA LYS A 164 -44.07 1.65 -37.83
C LYS A 164 -43.88 1.69 -36.32
N CYS A 165 -44.19 2.82 -35.70
CA CYS A 165 -44.20 2.96 -34.26
C CYS A 165 -45.48 3.70 -33.81
N GLU A 166 -46.23 3.15 -32.85
CA GLU A 166 -47.44 3.73 -32.35
C GLU A 166 -47.55 3.64 -30.81
N PRO A 167 -48.17 4.58 -30.12
CA PRO A 167 -48.42 4.51 -28.69
C PRO A 167 -49.44 3.39 -28.38
N VAL A 168 -49.14 2.64 -27.33
CA VAL A 168 -50.07 1.59 -26.87
C VAL A 168 -51.31 2.21 -26.16
N LYS A 169 -52.50 1.87 -26.63
CA LYS A 169 -53.75 2.33 -26.03
C LYS A 169 -53.83 1.92 -24.56
N LYS A 170 -54.11 2.85 -23.65
CA LYS A 170 -54.17 2.69 -22.19
C LYS A 170 -52.84 2.51 -21.47
N ALA A 171 -51.65 2.63 -22.12
CA ALA A 171 -50.35 2.50 -21.50
C ALA A 171 -49.47 3.70 -21.86
N LYS A 172 -49.45 4.71 -20.96
CA LYS A 172 -48.73 5.98 -21.20
C LYS A 172 -47.19 5.88 -21.38
N LYS A 173 -46.61 4.73 -21.05
CA LYS A 173 -45.16 4.53 -21.07
C LYS A 173 -44.68 3.60 -22.21
N LEU A 174 -45.61 3.04 -22.98
CA LEU A 174 -45.29 2.00 -23.95
C LEU A 174 -45.45 2.50 -25.40
N LEU A 175 -44.51 2.15 -26.23
CA LEU A 175 -44.59 2.22 -27.70
C LEU A 175 -44.59 0.81 -28.26
N CYS A 176 -45.44 0.61 -29.29
CA CYS A 176 -45.50 -0.62 -30.07
C CYS A 176 -44.86 -0.37 -31.44
N SER A 177 -43.76 -1.05 -31.72
CA SER A 177 -43.03 -0.91 -32.98
C SER A 177 -43.13 -2.18 -33.81
N GLN A 178 -43.30 -2.02 -35.11
CA GLN A 178 -43.13 -3.09 -36.11
C GLN A 178 -41.71 -2.97 -36.67
N ILE A 179 -40.87 -3.95 -36.38
CA ILE A 179 -39.45 -3.91 -36.69
C ILE A 179 -39.13 -5.05 -37.66
N ARG A 180 -38.55 -4.71 -38.78
CA ARG A 180 -38.01 -5.68 -39.74
C ARG A 180 -36.60 -6.08 -39.30
N VAL A 181 -36.42 -7.40 -39.11
CA VAL A 181 -35.11 -8.00 -38.81
C VAL A 181 -34.84 -9.09 -39.85
N GLY A 182 -34.02 -8.82 -40.82
CA GLY A 182 -33.89 -9.69 -41.99
C GLY A 182 -35.20 -9.82 -42.74
N ASP A 183 -35.69 -11.04 -42.92
CA ASP A 183 -36.93 -11.34 -43.65
C ASP A 183 -38.18 -11.30 -42.75
N GLU A 184 -38.03 -11.18 -41.45
CA GLU A 184 -39.14 -11.19 -40.48
C GLU A 184 -39.53 -9.79 -40.04
N VAL A 185 -40.83 -9.58 -39.87
CA VAL A 185 -41.38 -8.40 -39.17
C VAL A 185 -41.85 -8.82 -37.79
N ARG A 186 -41.25 -8.23 -36.77
CA ARG A 186 -41.55 -8.51 -35.36
C ARG A 186 -42.27 -7.30 -34.71
N GLN A 187 -43.28 -7.60 -33.94
CA GLN A 187 -43.90 -6.59 -33.09
C GLN A 187 -43.21 -6.53 -31.75
N ILE A 188 -42.68 -5.37 -31.38
CA ILE A 188 -41.97 -5.15 -30.13
C ILE A 188 -42.65 -4.04 -29.35
N VAL A 189 -42.94 -4.32 -28.08
CA VAL A 189 -43.49 -3.32 -27.17
C VAL A 189 -42.41 -2.91 -26.17
N SER A 190 -42.05 -1.62 -26.18
CA SER A 190 -40.98 -1.07 -25.35
C SER A 190 -41.41 0.10 -24.49
N GLY A 191 -40.86 0.20 -23.29
CA GLY A 191 -41.17 1.23 -22.29
C GLY A 191 -40.44 2.58 -22.51
N ILE A 192 -40.31 3.01 -23.75
CA ILE A 192 -39.42 4.13 -24.14
C ILE A 192 -40.19 5.41 -24.48
N SER A 193 -41.54 5.46 -24.37
CA SER A 193 -42.33 6.63 -24.75
C SER A 193 -42.04 7.90 -23.92
N GLN A 194 -41.32 7.78 -22.82
CA GLN A 194 -40.82 8.93 -22.03
C GLN A 194 -39.59 9.62 -22.66
N TYR A 195 -38.86 8.89 -23.50
CA TYR A 195 -37.60 9.32 -24.08
C TYR A 195 -37.68 9.57 -25.59
N TYR A 196 -38.58 8.89 -26.27
CA TYR A 196 -38.73 8.96 -27.73
C TYR A 196 -40.21 9.14 -28.11
N LYS A 197 -40.44 9.96 -29.08
CA LYS A 197 -41.78 10.06 -29.71
C LYS A 197 -41.91 9.07 -30.88
N PRO A 198 -43.10 8.63 -31.23
CA PRO A 198 -43.30 7.70 -32.34
C PRO A 198 -42.73 8.17 -33.67
N GLU A 199 -42.70 9.51 -33.89
CA GLU A 199 -42.19 10.14 -35.11
C GLU A 199 -40.67 10.16 -35.18
N GLU A 200 -39.98 9.92 -34.07
CA GLU A 200 -38.50 9.94 -33.96
C GLU A 200 -37.91 8.53 -34.09
N MET A 201 -38.78 7.51 -34.16
CA MET A 201 -38.38 6.09 -34.27
C MET A 201 -38.46 5.67 -35.72
#